data_75c7ab288a35d6f0af32345b243755a0
#
_entry.id   75c7ab288a35d6f0af32345b243755a0
#
_cell.length_a   1.000
_cell.length_b   1.000
_cell.length_c   1.000
_cell.angle_alpha   90.00
_cell.angle_beta   90.00
_cell.angle_gamma   90.00
#
_symmetry.space_group_name_H-M   'P 1'
#
loop_
_entity.id
_entity.type
_entity.pdbx_description
1 polymer ?
#
loop_
_entity_poly.entity_id
_entity_poly.type
_entity_poly.pdbx_seq_one_letter_code
_entity_poly.pdbx_strand_id
1 'polypeptide(L)'
;PLFIVISGDKNNWLTIRNGGAINENVLLCAHALGLGSVWINQLNTPEVQDREDYKELLKEAGIPANYEVVASVAIGYNASNEPISKPRKPGLTTILK
;
A
#
# COMPACT_ATOMS: atom_id res chain seq x y z
N PRO A 1 -7.44 14.76 -1.85
CA PRO A 1 -6.58 13.58 -1.91
C PRO A 1 -6.05 13.21 -0.53
N LEU A 2 -5.88 11.92 -0.33
CA LEU A 2 -5.38 11.35 0.91
C LEU A 2 -4.29 10.33 0.58
N PHE A 3 -3.24 10.31 1.38
CA PHE A 3 -2.17 9.33 1.24
C PHE A 3 -2.03 8.56 2.55
N ILE A 4 -2.23 7.25 2.50
CA ILE A 4 -2.15 6.38 3.66
C ILE A 4 -0.86 5.57 3.57
N VAL A 5 -0.07 5.60 4.64
CA VAL A 5 1.17 4.85 4.76
C VAL A 5 0.99 3.77 5.84
N ILE A 6 1.32 2.54 5.50
CA ILE A 6 1.24 1.42 6.42
C ILE A 6 2.67 1.01 6.79
N SER A 7 2.95 1.00 8.08
CA SER A 7 4.27 0.68 8.59
C SER A 7 4.17 -0.31 9.75
N GLY A 8 5.26 -0.97 10.05
CA GLY A 8 5.34 -1.91 11.14
C GLY A 8 6.78 -2.23 11.51
N ASP A 9 6.96 -2.95 12.61
CA ASP A 9 8.25 -3.33 13.14
C ASP A 9 9.02 -4.18 12.12
N LYS A 10 10.22 -3.73 11.74
CA LYS A 10 11.08 -4.47 10.79
C LYS A 10 11.53 -5.83 11.31
N ASN A 11 11.53 -6.03 12.62
CA ASN A 11 11.96 -7.28 13.22
C ASN A 11 10.83 -8.30 13.36
N ASN A 12 9.60 -7.91 13.07
CA ASN A 12 8.47 -8.83 13.07
C ASN A 12 8.28 -9.38 11.65
N TRP A 13 8.49 -10.67 11.49
CA TRP A 13 8.40 -11.35 10.18
C TRP A 13 6.98 -11.31 9.56
N LEU A 14 5.96 -11.02 10.37
CA LEU A 14 4.59 -10.89 9.90
C LEU A 14 4.27 -9.49 9.34
N THR A 15 5.12 -8.50 9.58
CA THR A 15 4.85 -7.10 9.22
C THR A 15 4.50 -6.93 7.74
N ILE A 16 5.27 -7.53 6.85
CA ILE A 16 5.03 -7.42 5.40
C ILE A 16 3.69 -8.05 5.02
N ARG A 17 3.38 -9.22 5.57
CA ARG A 17 2.13 -9.91 5.30
C ARG A 17 0.92 -9.14 5.82
N ASN A 18 1.01 -8.67 7.06
CA ASN A 18 -0.04 -7.88 7.69
C ASN A 18 -0.27 -6.57 6.95
N GLY A 19 0.82 -5.92 6.51
CA GLY A 19 0.74 -4.69 5.75
C GLY A 19 0.01 -4.86 4.43
N GLY A 20 0.25 -5.96 3.73
CA GLY A 20 -0.47 -6.29 2.50
C GLY A 20 -1.98 -6.49 2.72
N ALA A 21 -2.34 -7.20 3.79
CA ALA A 21 -3.74 -7.43 4.15
C ALA A 21 -4.46 -6.11 4.51
N ILE A 22 -3.81 -5.27 5.29
CA ILE A 22 -4.35 -3.95 5.65
C ILE A 22 -4.54 -3.09 4.39
N ASN A 23 -3.55 -3.08 3.51
CA ASN A 23 -3.58 -2.28 2.30
C ASN A 23 -4.76 -2.68 1.40
N GLU A 24 -4.99 -3.97 1.24
CA GLU A 24 -6.13 -4.46 0.45
C GLU A 24 -7.46 -4.03 1.06
N ASN A 25 -7.60 -4.09 2.40
CA ASN A 25 -8.79 -3.61 3.07
C ASN A 25 -9.03 -2.10 2.84
N VAL A 26 -7.96 -1.31 2.80
CA VAL A 26 -8.05 0.11 2.49
C VAL A 26 -8.58 0.33 1.07
N LEU A 27 -8.06 -0.43 0.09
CA LEU A 27 -8.51 -0.35 -1.30
C LEU A 27 -10.00 -0.70 -1.42
N LEU A 28 -10.43 -1.78 -0.77
CA LEU A 28 -11.82 -2.22 -0.79
C LEU A 28 -12.75 -1.19 -0.13
N CYS A 29 -12.32 -0.63 0.98
CA CYS A 29 -13.09 0.41 1.68
C CYS A 29 -13.23 1.66 0.82
N ALA A 30 -12.16 2.11 0.17
CA ALA A 30 -12.19 3.25 -0.74
C ALA A 30 -13.20 3.02 -1.87
N HIS A 31 -13.17 1.83 -2.47
CA HIS A 31 -14.12 1.46 -3.52
C HIS A 31 -15.57 1.49 -3.00
N ALA A 32 -15.82 0.93 -1.82
CA ALA A 32 -17.16 0.94 -1.21
C ALA A 32 -17.69 2.36 -0.94
N LEU A 33 -16.79 3.31 -0.71
CA LEU A 33 -17.12 4.72 -0.51
C LEU A 33 -17.21 5.51 -1.82
N GLY A 34 -17.06 4.87 -2.96
CA GLY A 34 -17.09 5.54 -4.27
C GLY A 34 -15.84 6.32 -4.62
N LEU A 35 -14.72 6.06 -3.95
CA LEU A 35 -13.45 6.73 -4.17
C LEU A 35 -12.53 5.92 -5.08
N GLY A 36 -11.61 6.61 -5.75
CA GLY A 36 -10.51 5.98 -6.47
C GLY A 36 -9.33 5.76 -5.54
N SER A 37 -8.63 4.65 -5.72
CA SER A 37 -7.44 4.36 -4.94
C SER A 37 -6.42 3.56 -5.75
N VAL A 38 -5.16 3.68 -5.38
CA VAL A 38 -4.07 2.94 -6.02
C VAL A 38 -3.03 2.54 -4.98
N TRP A 39 -2.59 1.28 -5.06
CA TRP A 39 -1.49 0.75 -4.26
C TRP A 39 -0.17 1.29 -4.79
N ILE A 40 0.63 1.91 -3.94
CA ILE A 40 1.91 2.51 -4.30
C ILE A 40 3.04 1.80 -3.56
N ASN A 41 4.03 1.32 -4.32
CA ASN A 41 5.19 0.61 -3.78
C ASN A 41 6.47 1.46 -3.76
N GLN A 42 6.46 2.67 -4.30
CA GLN A 42 7.66 3.48 -4.46
C GLN A 42 8.37 3.80 -3.15
N LEU A 43 7.62 3.91 -2.05
CA LEU A 43 8.21 4.18 -0.74
C LEU A 43 8.99 2.99 -0.15
N ASN A 44 8.90 1.82 -0.78
CA ASN A 44 9.57 0.61 -0.31
C ASN A 44 10.86 0.31 -1.09
N THR A 45 11.22 1.15 -2.06
CA THR A 45 12.42 0.92 -2.86
C THR A 45 13.68 1.37 -2.10
N PRO A 46 14.81 0.67 -2.27
CA PRO A 46 16.05 1.06 -1.62
C PRO A 46 16.48 2.50 -1.92
N GLU A 47 16.27 2.94 -3.16
CA GLU A 47 16.64 4.30 -3.59
C GLU A 47 15.92 5.37 -2.79
N VAL A 48 14.64 5.16 -2.52
CA VAL A 48 13.83 6.11 -1.74
C VAL A 48 14.19 6.03 -0.27
N GLN A 49 14.40 4.84 0.26
CA GLN A 49 14.69 4.62 1.68
C GLN A 49 16.00 5.27 2.13
N ASP A 50 16.95 5.44 1.22
CA ASP A 50 18.24 6.09 1.52
C ASP A 50 18.19 7.62 1.46
N ARG A 51 17.09 8.21 1.00
CA ARG A 51 16.96 9.66 0.88
C ARG A 51 16.71 10.31 2.24
N GLU A 52 17.42 11.41 2.49
CA GLU A 52 17.28 12.17 3.74
C GLU A 52 15.89 12.80 3.90
N ASP A 53 15.32 13.33 2.81
CA ASP A 53 13.96 13.89 2.83
C ASP A 53 12.90 12.84 3.16
N TYR A 54 13.09 11.60 2.72
CA TYR A 54 12.22 10.48 3.07
C TYR A 54 12.30 10.18 4.57
N LYS A 55 13.50 10.13 5.13
CA LYS A 55 13.71 9.88 6.55
C LYS A 55 13.07 10.97 7.42
N GLU A 56 13.19 12.20 7.00
CA GLU A 56 12.55 13.35 7.67
C GLU A 56 11.02 13.24 7.62
N LEU A 57 10.47 12.86 6.47
CA LEU A 57 9.02 12.66 6.32
C LEU A 57 8.50 11.59 7.28
N LEU A 58 9.19 10.47 7.41
CA LEU A 58 8.80 9.41 8.34
C LEU A 58 8.82 9.91 9.79
N LYS A 59 9.82 10.71 10.14
CA LYS A 59 9.94 11.30 11.46
C LYS A 59 8.78 12.25 11.78
N GLU A 60 8.44 13.13 10.85
CA GLU A 60 7.31 14.04 10.96
C GLU A 60 5.98 13.29 11.07
N ALA A 61 5.84 12.18 10.35
CA ALA A 61 4.65 11.34 10.41
C ALA A 61 4.54 10.53 11.71
N GLY A 62 5.56 10.56 12.57
CA GLY A 62 5.57 9.82 13.83
C GLY A 62 5.86 8.33 13.69
N ILE A 63 6.49 7.93 12.59
CA ILE A 63 6.85 6.52 12.37
C ILE A 63 8.14 6.21 13.11
N PRO A 64 8.16 5.23 14.05
CA PRO A 64 9.36 4.89 14.81
C PRO A 64 10.52 4.43 13.91
N ALA A 65 11.76 4.66 14.37
CA ALA A 65 12.96 4.29 13.61
C ALA A 65 13.09 2.79 13.36
N ASN A 66 12.51 1.95 14.24
CA ASN A 66 12.53 0.49 14.08
C ASN A 66 11.40 -0.03 13.19
N TYR A 67 10.58 0.85 12.64
CA TYR A 67 9.52 0.50 11.70
C TYR A 67 9.99 0.67 10.26
N GLU A 68 9.37 -0.07 9.35
CA GLU A 68 9.52 0.11 7.91
C GLU A 68 8.16 0.38 7.28
N VAL A 69 8.15 1.12 6.19
CA VAL A 69 6.96 1.27 5.36
C VAL A 69 6.83 0.01 4.51
N VAL A 70 5.71 -0.65 4.58
CA VAL A 70 5.46 -1.90 3.85
C VAL A 70 4.47 -1.74 2.70
N ALA A 71 3.60 -0.74 2.78
CA ALA A 71 2.61 -0.47 1.76
C ALA A 71 2.10 0.96 1.87
N SER A 72 1.58 1.49 0.79
CA SER A 72 0.92 2.79 0.80
C SER A 72 -0.17 2.86 -0.26
N VAL A 73 -1.14 3.74 -0.03
CA VAL A 73 -2.29 3.94 -0.92
C VAL A 73 -2.51 5.44 -1.11
N ALA A 74 -2.66 5.83 -2.36
CA ALA A 74 -3.18 7.16 -2.70
C ALA A 74 -4.68 7.04 -2.95
N ILE A 75 -5.46 7.93 -2.35
CA ILE A 75 -6.92 7.94 -2.44
C ILE A 75 -7.39 9.31 -2.92
N GLY A 76 -8.35 9.33 -3.82
CA GLY A 76 -8.93 10.56 -4.34
C GLY A 76 -10.26 10.30 -5.01
N TYR A 77 -10.82 11.38 -5.56
CA TYR A 77 -12.04 11.28 -6.35
C TYR A 77 -11.73 10.76 -7.75
N ASN A 78 -12.63 9.95 -8.30
CA ASN A 78 -12.48 9.43 -9.65
C ASN A 78 -12.65 10.58 -10.66
N ALA A 79 -11.69 10.70 -11.56
CA ALA A 79 -11.70 11.75 -12.58
C ALA A 79 -12.47 11.33 -13.85
N SER A 80 -12.76 10.05 -14.01
CA SER A 80 -13.38 9.50 -15.22
C SER A 80 -14.25 8.30 -14.88
N ASN A 81 -14.77 7.66 -15.92
CA ASN A 81 -15.58 6.44 -15.84
C ASN A 81 -14.83 5.29 -15.18
N GLU A 82 -15.57 4.21 -14.86
CA GLU A 82 -15.03 3.04 -14.20
C GLU A 82 -13.77 2.50 -14.87
N PRO A 83 -12.75 2.10 -14.08
CA PRO A 83 -11.53 1.55 -14.64
C PRO A 83 -11.79 0.20 -15.31
N ILE A 84 -11.09 -0.04 -16.42
CA ILE A 84 -11.15 -1.30 -17.13
C ILE A 84 -10.28 -2.32 -16.41
N SER A 85 -10.89 -3.45 -16.06
CA SER A 85 -10.16 -4.56 -15.44
C SER A 85 -9.24 -5.24 -16.44
N LYS A 86 -7.97 -5.42 -16.07
CA LYS A 86 -7.03 -6.18 -16.90
C LYS A 86 -7.37 -7.66 -16.88
N PRO A 87 -7.18 -8.37 -18.00
CA PRO A 87 -7.37 -9.81 -18.02
C PRO A 87 -6.50 -10.52 -16.98
N ARG A 88 -7.05 -11.51 -16.33
CA ARG A 88 -6.31 -12.34 -15.38
C ARG A 88 -5.50 -13.40 -16.14
N LYS A 89 -4.32 -13.73 -15.61
CA LYS A 89 -3.53 -14.84 -16.15
C LYS A 89 -4.25 -16.15 -15.82
N PRO A 90 -4.46 -17.02 -16.82
CA PRO A 90 -5.08 -18.32 -16.55
C PRO A 90 -4.10 -19.27 -15.87
N GLY A 91 -4.62 -20.34 -15.27
CA GLY A 91 -3.80 -21.43 -14.75
C GLY A 91 -3.10 -21.17 -13.43
N LEU A 92 -3.43 -20.04 -12.74
CA LEU A 92 -2.79 -19.70 -11.46
C LEU A 92 -3.55 -20.24 -10.25
N THR A 93 -4.74 -20.80 -10.45
CA THR A 93 -5.57 -21.31 -9.36
C THR A 93 -5.85 -22.80 -9.57
N THR A 94 -5.63 -23.57 -8.53
CA THR A 94 -5.97 -25.01 -8.52
C THR A 94 -6.94 -25.29 -7.39
N ILE A 95 -8.03 -26.00 -7.72
CA ILE A 95 -9.02 -26.41 -6.74
C ILE A 95 -8.86 -27.90 -6.50
N LEU A 96 -8.59 -28.26 -5.24
CA LEU A 96 -8.52 -29.67 -4.83
C LEU A 96 -9.91 -30.11 -4.37
N LYS A 97 -10.36 -31.23 -4.93
CA LYS A 97 -11.67 -31.81 -4.58
C LYS A 97 -11.50 -33.13 -3.85
#